data_933892c886327863eefeac35f0d499e9
#
_entry.id   933892c886327863eefeac35f0d499e9
#
_cell.length_a   1.000
_cell.length_b   1.000
_cell.length_c   1.000
_cell.angle_alpha   90.00
_cell.angle_beta   90.00
_cell.angle_gamma   90.00
#
_symmetry.space_group_name_H-M   'P 1'
#
loop_
_entity.id
_entity.type
_entity.pdbx_description
1 polymer ?
#
loop_
_entity_poly.entity_id
_entity_poly.type
_entity_poly.pdbx_seq_one_letter_code
_entity_poly.pdbx_strand_id
1 'polypeptide(L)'
;ASHPEFDTLFGAVSISNEHSDMARALISECMLESFQAEQKFLNNVEPVAPLSVSAKVWSREMLATLCHVPLVNKLVGCCDPGKALPILLRHYLSLNGKFVCFSVNKAFNDSLDGLILVDLSKVPEKYMKRYLGAEGLENYQKHWKNQVQADNDSA
;
A
#
# COMPACT_ATOMS: atom_id res chain seq x y z
N ALA A 1 22.19 -2.75 4.70
CA ALA A 1 21.39 -1.57 4.99
C ALA A 1 22.15 -0.68 5.97
N SER A 2 22.11 0.65 5.78
CA SER A 2 22.73 1.59 6.71
C SER A 2 21.95 1.74 8.03
N HIS A 3 20.69 1.36 8.01
CA HIS A 3 19.75 1.43 9.14
C HIS A 3 18.94 0.14 9.24
N PRO A 4 19.53 -0.97 9.72
CA PRO A 4 18.85 -2.25 9.81
C PRO A 4 17.77 -2.30 10.91
N GLU A 5 17.77 -1.31 11.82
CA GLU A 5 16.81 -1.16 12.92
C GLU A 5 15.39 -0.81 12.47
N PHE A 6 15.21 -0.31 11.26
CA PHE A 6 13.87 -0.03 10.75
C PHE A 6 13.25 -1.27 10.10
N ASP A 7 12.06 -1.62 10.56
CA ASP A 7 11.27 -2.75 10.07
C ASP A 7 10.09 -2.32 9.18
N THR A 8 9.69 -1.07 9.28
CA THR A 8 8.52 -0.53 8.59
C THR A 8 8.86 0.73 7.81
N LEU A 9 8.49 0.75 6.55
CA LEU A 9 8.51 1.95 5.71
C LEU A 9 7.09 2.44 5.50
N PHE A 10 6.92 3.76 5.44
CA PHE A 10 5.66 4.37 5.06
C PHE A 10 5.87 5.47 4.04
N GLY A 11 4.85 5.76 3.26
CA GLY A 11 4.89 6.79 2.25
C GLY A 11 3.53 7.01 1.61
N ALA A 12 3.46 7.98 0.71
CA ALA A 12 2.27 8.22 -0.09
C ALA A 12 2.43 7.65 -1.49
N VAL A 13 1.33 7.11 -2.03
CA VAL A 13 1.21 6.79 -3.45
C VAL A 13 0.04 7.57 -4.03
N SER A 14 0.33 8.40 -5.03
CA SER A 14 -0.67 9.29 -5.62
C SER A 14 -1.36 8.63 -6.83
N ILE A 15 -2.67 8.76 -6.87
CA ILE A 15 -3.52 8.47 -8.03
C ILE A 15 -3.91 9.81 -8.64
N SER A 16 -3.50 10.03 -9.89
CA SER A 16 -3.76 11.28 -10.59
C SER A 16 -5.26 11.60 -10.66
N ASN A 17 -5.60 12.89 -10.60
CA ASN A 17 -6.96 13.38 -10.84
C ASN A 17 -7.41 13.24 -12.30
N GLU A 18 -6.52 12.86 -13.20
CA GLU A 18 -6.89 12.47 -14.57
C GLU A 18 -7.73 11.18 -14.60
N HIS A 19 -7.63 10.33 -13.57
CA HIS A 19 -8.57 9.24 -13.40
C HIS A 19 -9.95 9.78 -13.02
N SER A 20 -10.99 9.18 -13.59
CA SER A 20 -12.38 9.49 -13.23
C SER A 20 -12.63 9.21 -11.74
N ASP A 21 -13.62 9.87 -11.16
CA ASP A 21 -14.02 9.62 -9.77
C ASP A 21 -14.42 8.17 -9.54
N MET A 22 -15.00 7.50 -10.55
CA MET A 22 -15.34 6.09 -10.52
C MET A 22 -14.07 5.21 -10.41
N ALA A 23 -13.06 5.48 -11.22
CA ALA A 23 -11.80 4.72 -11.17
C ALA A 23 -11.05 4.97 -9.85
N ARG A 24 -11.02 6.21 -9.37
CA ARG A 24 -10.40 6.58 -8.10
C ARG A 24 -11.10 5.89 -6.91
N ALA A 25 -12.44 5.88 -6.91
CA ALA A 25 -13.22 5.17 -5.90
C ALA A 25 -12.96 3.66 -5.96
N LEU A 26 -13.01 3.05 -7.13
CA LEU A 26 -12.72 1.63 -7.32
C LEU A 26 -11.34 1.25 -6.78
N ILE A 27 -10.31 2.02 -7.14
CA ILE A 27 -8.94 1.75 -6.70
C ILE A 27 -8.86 1.86 -5.17
N SER A 28 -9.30 2.97 -4.58
CA SER A 28 -9.17 3.19 -3.14
C SER A 28 -9.97 2.18 -2.32
N GLU A 29 -11.20 1.87 -2.71
CA GLU A 29 -12.04 0.91 -2.01
C GLU A 29 -11.49 -0.52 -2.12
N CYS A 30 -11.02 -0.94 -3.31
CA CYS A 30 -10.34 -2.23 -3.47
C CYS A 30 -9.06 -2.34 -2.63
N MET A 31 -8.27 -1.27 -2.56
CA MET A 31 -7.04 -1.27 -1.77
C MET A 31 -7.34 -1.38 -0.27
N LEU A 32 -8.34 -0.65 0.22
CA LEU A 32 -8.74 -0.71 1.62
C LEU A 32 -9.46 -2.01 1.98
N GLU A 33 -10.16 -2.67 1.08
CA GLU A 33 -10.81 -3.96 1.36
C GLU A 33 -9.80 -5.11 1.40
N SER A 34 -8.88 -5.19 0.43
CA SER A 34 -8.03 -6.38 0.25
C SER A 34 -6.59 -6.21 0.73
N PHE A 35 -6.14 -4.98 0.87
CA PHE A 35 -4.76 -4.65 1.24
C PHE A 35 -4.70 -3.67 2.42
N GLN A 36 -5.66 -3.78 3.34
CA GLN A 36 -5.73 -2.91 4.51
C GLN A 36 -4.57 -3.19 5.47
N ALA A 37 -4.08 -2.14 6.11
CA ALA A 37 -3.09 -2.21 7.18
C ALA A 37 -3.71 -2.78 8.47
N GLU A 38 -2.86 -3.13 9.43
CA GLU A 38 -3.29 -3.63 10.73
C GLU A 38 -4.08 -2.55 11.49
N GLN A 39 -5.04 -2.99 12.31
CA GLN A 39 -5.95 -2.10 13.05
C GLN A 39 -5.24 -1.05 13.91
N LYS A 40 -4.06 -1.38 14.44
CA LYS A 40 -3.26 -0.43 15.24
C LYS A 40 -2.89 0.85 14.47
N PHE A 41 -2.68 0.75 13.13
CA PHE A 41 -2.41 1.92 12.30
C PHE A 41 -3.68 2.65 11.92
N LEU A 42 -4.77 1.93 11.65
CA LEU A 42 -6.05 2.51 11.27
C LEU A 42 -6.65 3.38 12.39
N ASN A 43 -6.47 2.98 13.66
CA ASN A 43 -7.01 3.69 14.81
C ASN A 43 -6.30 5.03 15.10
N ASN A 44 -5.10 5.25 14.53
CA ASN A 44 -4.27 6.41 14.86
C ASN A 44 -4.08 7.38 13.68
N VAL A 45 -4.71 7.08 12.53
CA VAL A 45 -4.52 7.90 11.32
C VAL A 45 -5.86 8.13 10.65
N GLU A 46 -6.18 9.41 10.44
CA GLU A 46 -7.37 9.84 9.72
C GLU A 46 -6.99 10.66 8.48
N PRO A 47 -7.70 10.48 7.35
CA PRO A 47 -7.47 11.29 6.16
C PRO A 47 -7.94 12.73 6.41
N VAL A 48 -7.12 13.71 6.06
CA VAL A 48 -7.45 15.15 6.18
C VAL A 48 -8.62 15.53 5.26
N ALA A 49 -8.65 14.97 4.06
CA ALA A 49 -9.70 15.21 3.07
C ALA A 49 -10.08 13.87 2.41
N PRO A 50 -10.97 13.08 3.03
CA PRO A 50 -11.40 11.82 2.46
C PRO A 50 -12.06 12.01 1.09
N LEU A 51 -11.89 11.03 0.19
CA LEU A 51 -12.58 11.05 -1.09
C LEU A 51 -14.09 11.01 -0.86
N SER A 52 -14.77 12.08 -1.25
CA SER A 52 -16.23 12.12 -1.23
C SER A 52 -16.77 11.42 -2.48
N VAL A 53 -17.34 10.25 -2.32
CA VAL A 53 -18.06 9.55 -3.39
C VAL A 53 -19.54 9.70 -3.11
N SER A 54 -20.27 10.24 -4.08
CA SER A 54 -21.71 10.58 -3.95
C SER A 54 -22.61 9.37 -3.68
N ALA A 55 -22.14 8.15 -3.91
CA ALA A 55 -22.77 6.89 -3.52
C ALA A 55 -21.69 5.80 -3.43
N LYS A 56 -21.79 4.89 -2.46
CA LYS A 56 -21.03 3.63 -2.50
C LYS A 56 -21.56 2.81 -3.68
N VAL A 57 -20.75 2.73 -4.72
CA VAL A 57 -21.10 2.00 -5.96
C VAL A 57 -20.90 0.50 -5.79
N TRP A 58 -20.05 0.10 -4.85
CA TRP A 58 -19.62 -1.28 -4.64
C TRP A 58 -20.03 -1.78 -3.27
N SER A 59 -20.65 -2.96 -3.20
CA SER A 59 -20.82 -3.64 -1.92
C SER A 59 -19.49 -4.28 -1.48
N ARG A 60 -19.36 -4.55 -0.19
CA ARG A 60 -18.16 -5.21 0.35
C ARG A 60 -17.93 -6.59 -0.28
N GLU A 61 -19.00 -7.34 -0.53
CA GLU A 61 -18.95 -8.65 -1.18
C GLU A 61 -18.45 -8.54 -2.63
N MET A 62 -18.89 -7.50 -3.36
CA MET A 62 -18.40 -7.23 -4.71
C MET A 62 -16.90 -6.89 -4.68
N LEU A 63 -16.48 -6.01 -3.79
CA LEU A 63 -15.08 -5.63 -3.65
C LEU A 63 -14.20 -6.85 -3.33
N ALA A 64 -14.61 -7.70 -2.39
CA ALA A 64 -13.89 -8.93 -2.05
C ALA A 64 -13.69 -9.86 -3.26
N THR A 65 -14.66 -9.89 -4.18
CA THR A 65 -14.59 -10.67 -5.41
C THR A 65 -13.74 -10.01 -6.50
N LEU A 66 -13.78 -8.68 -6.59
CA LEU A 66 -13.14 -7.90 -7.65
C LEU A 66 -11.68 -7.55 -7.36
N CYS A 67 -11.24 -7.59 -6.10
CA CYS A 67 -9.95 -7.05 -5.67
C CYS A 67 -8.75 -7.95 -5.97
N HIS A 68 -8.68 -8.46 -7.19
CA HIS A 68 -7.47 -9.03 -7.77
C HIS A 68 -6.77 -7.96 -8.62
N VAL A 69 -5.48 -7.71 -8.36
CA VAL A 69 -4.71 -6.66 -9.05
C VAL A 69 -4.88 -6.68 -10.58
N PRO A 70 -4.79 -7.83 -11.29
CA PRO A 70 -5.04 -7.88 -12.73
C PRO A 70 -6.47 -7.50 -13.12
N LEU A 71 -7.48 -7.88 -12.30
CA LEU A 71 -8.88 -7.56 -12.57
C LEU A 71 -9.16 -6.09 -12.31
N VAL A 72 -8.70 -5.54 -11.19
CA VAL A 72 -8.81 -4.10 -10.89
C VAL A 72 -8.17 -3.27 -12.00
N ASN A 73 -7.00 -3.68 -12.49
CA ASN A 73 -6.33 -3.01 -13.60
C ASN A 73 -7.20 -2.99 -14.89
N LYS A 74 -7.88 -4.09 -15.21
CA LYS A 74 -8.82 -4.14 -16.35
C LYS A 74 -10.04 -3.26 -16.12
N LEU A 75 -10.60 -3.28 -14.92
CA LEU A 75 -11.78 -2.47 -14.57
C LEU A 75 -11.46 -0.97 -14.61
N VAL A 76 -10.27 -0.56 -14.17
CA VAL A 76 -9.80 0.82 -14.35
C VAL A 76 -9.77 1.19 -15.82
N GLY A 77 -9.26 0.33 -16.70
CA GLY A 77 -9.28 0.55 -18.15
C GLY A 77 -10.69 0.58 -18.76
N CYS A 78 -11.68 -0.05 -18.12
CA CYS A 78 -13.10 0.08 -18.54
C CYS A 78 -13.70 1.41 -18.09
N CYS A 79 -13.35 1.89 -16.88
CA CYS A 79 -13.79 3.21 -16.41
C CYS A 79 -13.12 4.35 -17.19
N ASP A 80 -11.84 4.20 -17.43
CA ASP A 80 -10.97 5.21 -18.07
C ASP A 80 -10.21 4.57 -19.24
N PRO A 81 -10.73 4.57 -20.45
CA PRO A 81 -10.06 3.98 -21.60
C PRO A 81 -8.62 4.48 -21.79
N GLY A 82 -7.68 3.55 -21.94
CA GLY A 82 -6.26 3.86 -22.07
C GLY A 82 -5.52 4.07 -20.75
N LYS A 83 -6.19 4.04 -19.61
CA LYS A 83 -5.57 4.12 -18.28
C LYS A 83 -5.48 2.75 -17.59
N ALA A 84 -4.66 2.69 -16.56
CA ALA A 84 -4.39 1.49 -15.80
C ALA A 84 -4.09 1.85 -14.35
N LEU A 85 -4.02 0.85 -13.47
CA LEU A 85 -3.51 1.06 -12.11
C LEU A 85 -2.14 1.73 -12.14
N PRO A 86 -1.90 2.77 -11.32
CA PRO A 86 -0.60 3.42 -11.24
C PRO A 86 0.54 2.41 -11.03
N ILE A 87 1.63 2.59 -11.77
CA ILE A 87 2.78 1.67 -11.73
C ILE A 87 3.34 1.58 -10.31
N LEU A 88 3.47 2.71 -9.63
CA LEU A 88 4.00 2.78 -8.28
C LEU A 88 3.11 2.03 -7.28
N LEU A 89 1.78 2.12 -7.41
CA LEU A 89 0.84 1.37 -6.59
C LEU A 89 1.03 -0.13 -6.77
N ARG A 90 1.10 -0.62 -8.02
CA ARG A 90 1.38 -2.04 -8.30
C ARG A 90 2.73 -2.49 -7.74
N HIS A 91 3.70 -1.59 -7.76
CA HIS A 91 5.03 -1.86 -7.20
C HIS A 91 4.95 -2.07 -5.68
N TYR A 92 4.30 -1.17 -4.95
CA TYR A 92 4.11 -1.33 -3.51
C TYR A 92 3.32 -2.60 -3.14
N LEU A 93 2.29 -2.96 -3.92
CA LEU A 93 1.58 -4.23 -3.73
C LEU A 93 2.51 -5.45 -3.88
N SER A 94 3.48 -5.39 -4.81
CA SER A 94 4.49 -6.45 -4.96
C SER A 94 5.46 -6.57 -3.78
N LEU A 95 5.58 -5.50 -2.98
CA LEU A 95 6.32 -5.46 -1.72
C LEU A 95 5.46 -5.85 -0.50
N ASN A 96 4.25 -6.38 -0.73
CA ASN A 96 3.26 -6.66 0.31
C ASN A 96 2.79 -5.39 1.06
N GLY A 97 2.78 -4.24 0.39
CA GLY A 97 2.32 -2.98 0.94
C GLY A 97 0.87 -3.02 1.37
N LYS A 98 0.55 -2.32 2.47
CA LYS A 98 -0.77 -2.23 3.08
C LYS A 98 -1.21 -0.78 3.19
N PHE A 99 -2.48 -0.52 2.89
CA PHE A 99 -3.04 0.83 2.90
C PHE A 99 -3.70 1.17 4.24
N VAL A 100 -3.46 2.38 4.72
CA VAL A 100 -4.08 2.92 5.94
C VAL A 100 -5.32 3.73 5.59
N CYS A 101 -5.17 4.71 4.71
CA CYS A 101 -6.26 5.57 4.28
C CYS A 101 -5.94 6.20 2.91
N PHE A 102 -6.94 6.87 2.34
CA PHE A 102 -6.78 7.73 1.17
C PHE A 102 -7.28 9.13 1.47
N SER A 103 -6.56 10.15 0.99
CA SER A 103 -6.87 11.56 1.18
C SER A 103 -6.69 12.33 -0.13
N VAL A 104 -7.60 13.25 -0.42
CA VAL A 104 -7.46 14.16 -1.57
C VAL A 104 -6.44 15.23 -1.23
N ASN A 105 -5.42 15.35 -2.06
CA ASN A 105 -4.35 16.34 -1.91
C ASN A 105 -4.59 17.54 -2.83
N LYS A 106 -5.25 18.56 -2.30
CA LYS A 106 -5.56 19.80 -3.04
C LYS A 106 -4.30 20.54 -3.48
N ALA A 107 -3.23 20.47 -2.69
CA ALA A 107 -1.97 21.12 -3.03
C ALA A 107 -1.23 20.41 -4.18
N PHE A 108 -1.59 19.17 -4.46
CA PHE A 108 -0.99 18.36 -5.53
C PHE A 108 -2.05 17.97 -6.59
N ASN A 109 -2.68 19.02 -7.13
CA ASN A 109 -3.63 18.90 -8.23
C ASN A 109 -4.78 17.90 -7.95
N ASP A 110 -5.36 17.96 -6.75
CA ASP A 110 -6.44 17.07 -6.31
C ASP A 110 -6.15 15.57 -6.51
N SER A 111 -4.87 15.18 -6.47
CA SER A 111 -4.49 13.76 -6.48
C SER A 111 -5.12 13.04 -5.30
N LEU A 112 -5.42 11.76 -5.47
CA LEU A 112 -5.84 10.90 -4.38
C LEU A 112 -4.63 10.15 -3.84
N ASP A 113 -4.13 10.58 -2.68
CA ASP A 113 -2.95 10.03 -2.06
C ASP A 113 -3.32 8.91 -1.08
N GLY A 114 -2.79 7.72 -1.30
CA GLY A 114 -2.93 6.58 -0.40
C GLY A 114 -1.72 6.49 0.53
N LEU A 115 -1.95 6.53 1.85
CA LEU A 115 -0.90 6.23 2.82
C LEU A 115 -0.67 4.72 2.83
N ILE A 116 0.55 4.32 2.52
CA ILE A 116 0.95 2.92 2.44
C ILE A 116 2.06 2.59 3.44
N LEU A 117 1.97 1.40 4.02
CA LEU A 117 2.97 0.82 4.90
C LEU A 117 3.56 -0.42 4.24
N VAL A 118 4.86 -0.61 4.40
CA VAL A 118 5.60 -1.81 3.96
C VAL A 118 6.35 -2.36 5.15
N ASP A 119 5.91 -3.50 5.66
CA ASP A 119 6.62 -4.28 6.67
C ASP A 119 7.76 -5.04 5.98
N LEU A 120 8.99 -4.64 6.25
CA LEU A 120 10.18 -5.19 5.58
C LEU A 120 10.37 -6.67 5.88
N SER A 121 9.89 -7.15 7.03
CA SER A 121 9.94 -8.57 7.37
C SER A 121 9.05 -9.44 6.48
N LYS A 122 8.02 -8.85 5.86
CA LYS A 122 7.04 -9.51 5.00
C LYS A 122 7.29 -9.29 3.51
N VAL A 123 8.31 -8.49 3.17
CA VAL A 123 8.69 -8.26 1.77
C VAL A 123 9.33 -9.52 1.19
N PRO A 124 8.92 -10.00 -0.01
CA PRO A 124 9.57 -11.14 -0.63
C PRO A 124 11.07 -10.93 -0.83
N GLU A 125 11.87 -11.93 -0.46
CA GLU A 125 13.35 -11.84 -0.43
C GLU A 125 13.96 -11.34 -1.74
N LYS A 126 13.39 -11.71 -2.88
CA LYS A 126 13.84 -11.25 -4.20
C LYS A 126 13.86 -9.73 -4.33
N TYR A 127 12.90 -9.03 -3.69
CA TYR A 127 12.85 -7.57 -3.69
C TYR A 127 13.82 -6.99 -2.66
N MET A 128 13.88 -7.59 -1.46
CA MET A 128 14.86 -7.18 -0.47
C MET A 128 16.29 -7.26 -1.02
N LYS A 129 16.63 -8.37 -1.68
CA LYS A 129 17.94 -8.55 -2.33
C LYS A 129 18.17 -7.54 -3.45
N ARG A 130 17.13 -7.19 -4.23
CA ARG A 130 17.23 -6.19 -5.30
C ARG A 130 17.54 -4.80 -4.77
N TYR A 131 16.95 -4.40 -3.63
CA TYR A 131 17.09 -3.04 -3.09
C TYR A 131 18.24 -2.88 -2.12
N LEU A 132 18.53 -3.88 -1.31
CA LEU A 132 19.58 -3.84 -0.30
C LEU A 132 20.91 -4.43 -0.79
N GLY A 133 20.90 -5.19 -1.89
CA GLY A 133 22.00 -6.04 -2.26
C GLY A 133 22.14 -7.27 -1.36
N ALA A 134 23.07 -8.16 -1.68
CA ALA A 134 23.27 -9.39 -0.89
C ALA A 134 23.79 -9.08 0.53
N GLU A 135 24.78 -8.21 0.63
CA GLU A 135 25.38 -7.81 1.91
C GLU A 135 24.38 -7.03 2.79
N GLY A 136 23.62 -6.09 2.22
CA GLY A 136 22.62 -5.32 2.96
C GLY A 136 21.49 -6.21 3.49
N LEU A 137 21.07 -7.21 2.72
CA LEU A 137 20.07 -8.19 3.17
C LEU A 137 20.62 -9.05 4.31
N GLU A 138 21.86 -9.52 4.22
CA GLU A 138 22.49 -10.30 5.27
C GLU A 138 22.61 -9.50 6.58
N ASN A 139 23.03 -8.25 6.51
CA ASN A 139 23.12 -7.35 7.66
C ASN A 139 21.75 -7.10 8.30
N TYR A 140 20.70 -6.89 7.48
CA TYR A 140 19.32 -6.74 7.96
C TYR A 140 18.86 -8.02 8.69
N GLN A 141 19.04 -9.18 8.08
CA GLN A 141 18.64 -10.47 8.67
C GLN A 141 19.40 -10.78 9.97
N LYS A 142 20.69 -10.47 10.05
CA LYS A 142 21.48 -10.65 11.27
C LYS A 142 20.98 -9.77 12.41
N HIS A 143 20.67 -8.51 12.12
CA HIS A 143 20.15 -7.58 13.12
C HIS A 143 18.88 -8.12 13.77
N TRP A 144 17.90 -8.53 12.97
CA TRP A 144 16.60 -9.00 13.46
C TRP A 144 16.67 -10.37 14.15
N LYS A 145 17.53 -11.28 13.69
CA LYS A 145 17.77 -12.55 14.39
C LYS A 145 18.34 -12.33 15.80
N ASN A 146 19.27 -11.40 15.95
CA ASN A 146 19.87 -11.10 17.24
C ASN A 146 18.86 -10.45 18.21
N GLN A 147 17.95 -9.61 17.73
CA GLN A 147 16.90 -9.04 18.56
C GLN A 147 15.91 -10.09 19.08
N VAL A 148 15.45 -10.98 18.23
CA VAL A 148 14.53 -12.07 18.64
C VAL A 148 15.18 -12.99 19.69
N GLN A 149 16.48 -13.24 19.60
CA GLN A 149 17.20 -14.00 20.64
C GLN A 149 17.29 -13.22 21.96
N ALA A 150 17.62 -11.93 21.92
CA ALA A 150 17.71 -11.11 23.13
C ALA A 150 16.36 -10.99 23.86
N ASP A 151 15.26 -10.88 23.14
CA ASP A 151 13.91 -10.81 23.70
C ASP A 151 13.50 -12.15 24.35
N ASN A 152 13.89 -13.28 23.76
CA ASN A 152 13.62 -14.62 24.32
C ASN A 152 14.47 -14.93 25.57
N ASP A 153 15.68 -14.40 25.65
CA ASP A 153 16.57 -14.60 26.81
C ASP A 153 16.19 -13.68 27.99
N SER A 154 15.31 -12.70 27.76
CA SER A 154 14.84 -11.70 28.76
C SER A 154 13.47 -12.01 29.35
N ALA A 155 12.78 -13.04 28.85
CA ALA A 155 11.44 -13.45 29.25
C ALA A 155 11.47 -14.71 30.13
#